data_1f36d9ea4f1f3f4197965fd66565b7c6
#
_entry.id   1f36d9ea4f1f3f4197965fd66565b7c6
#
_cell.length_a   1.000
_cell.length_b   1.000
_cell.length_c   1.000
_cell.angle_alpha   90.00
_cell.angle_beta   90.00
_cell.angle_gamma   90.00
#
_symmetry.space_group_name_H-M   'P 1'
#
loop_
_entity.id
_entity.type
_entity.pdbx_description
1 polymer ?
#
loop_
_entity_poly.entity_id
_entity_poly.type
_entity_poly.pdbx_seq_one_letter_code
_entity_poly.pdbx_strand_id
1 'polypeptide(L)'
;AYVRVFTPSNSYVKTYSNELNQGLFIKPERIWSQAKGIRKVLSHFSDQARVRMLRKTNYFDGVGAFNPFASSISDTNLISTSSNIKNTLFFNRTSSIFGADYTYQDVKSKVLLSNGFDSRQNTFNEVSMRWNIKRKYTIEIAGQRGFKKSQADYTSGRDYFINYGFIKPSLIFQPNTSFRVTLDGRYSDKENDEALGGEKSLTKELGGTFKYNRAQKGSLNGAFNMIRINYSGVQSSAVGFEMLEALKPGLNFTWNIGYQHSISKTLQLSFQYNGRKSENNKVIHSGGMEVRAFF
;
A
#
# COMPACT_ATOMS: atom_id res chain seq x y z
N ALA A 1 -37.00 18.45 0.61
CA ALA A 1 -35.60 18.14 0.90
C ALA A 1 -35.27 18.67 2.30
N TYR A 2 -34.86 17.81 3.24
CA TYR A 2 -34.44 18.25 4.57
C TYR A 2 -32.93 18.46 4.55
N VAL A 3 -32.49 19.65 4.86
CA VAL A 3 -31.07 19.96 5.05
C VAL A 3 -30.75 19.76 6.54
N ARG A 4 -29.84 18.86 6.86
CA ARG A 4 -29.32 18.74 8.23
C ARG A 4 -28.45 19.94 8.53
N VAL A 5 -28.88 20.80 9.43
CA VAL A 5 -28.09 21.91 9.95
C VAL A 5 -27.41 21.43 11.23
N PHE A 6 -26.09 21.42 11.26
CA PHE A 6 -25.32 21.16 12.46
C PHE A 6 -25.15 22.47 13.23
N THR A 7 -25.84 22.62 14.35
CA THR A 7 -25.59 23.72 15.29
C THR A 7 -24.51 23.28 16.29
N PRO A 8 -23.48 24.10 16.54
CA PRO A 8 -22.54 23.82 17.60
C PRO A 8 -23.28 23.70 18.93
N SER A 9 -23.12 22.58 19.61
CA SER A 9 -23.68 22.40 20.96
C SER A 9 -22.56 22.58 21.99
N ASN A 10 -22.87 23.11 23.16
CA ASN A 10 -21.94 23.20 24.28
C ASN A 10 -21.71 21.85 24.98
N SER A 11 -22.34 20.77 24.51
CA SER A 11 -22.10 19.43 25.02
C SER A 11 -20.92 18.82 24.26
N TYR A 12 -19.87 18.47 24.98
CA TYR A 12 -18.71 17.75 24.45
C TYR A 12 -18.51 16.44 25.21
N VAL A 13 -18.09 15.43 24.49
CA VAL A 13 -17.71 14.14 25.05
C VAL A 13 -16.20 14.12 25.23
N LYS A 14 -15.74 13.89 26.46
CA LYS A 14 -14.31 13.67 26.71
C LYS A 14 -13.85 12.42 25.96
N THR A 15 -12.75 12.53 25.25
CA THR A 15 -12.14 11.40 24.58
C THR A 15 -10.73 11.18 25.10
N TYR A 16 -10.35 9.92 25.27
CA TYR A 16 -9.02 9.50 25.67
C TYR A 16 -8.35 8.82 24.48
N SER A 17 -7.14 9.22 24.17
CA SER A 17 -6.38 8.65 23.05
C SER A 17 -5.09 8.03 23.56
N ASN A 18 -4.90 6.78 23.27
CA ASN A 18 -3.71 6.00 23.62
C ASN A 18 -3.00 5.57 22.34
N GLU A 19 -1.69 5.83 22.25
CA GLU A 19 -0.86 5.40 21.15
C GLU A 19 0.35 4.60 21.65
N LEU A 20 0.54 3.42 21.05
CA LEU A 20 1.74 2.60 21.19
C LEU A 20 2.44 2.54 19.85
N ASN A 21 3.70 2.95 19.79
CA ASN A 21 4.54 2.84 18.62
C ASN A 21 5.89 2.24 19.02
N GLN A 22 6.12 1.00 18.63
CA GLN A 22 7.34 0.27 18.94
C GLN A 22 7.99 -0.29 17.69
N GLY A 23 9.32 -0.27 17.65
CA GLY A 23 10.11 -0.87 16.59
C GLY A 23 11.28 -1.65 17.18
N LEU A 24 11.44 -2.89 16.72
CA LEU A 24 12.58 -3.75 17.04
C LEU A 24 13.35 -4.00 15.74
N PHE A 25 14.67 -3.86 15.81
CA PHE A 25 15.52 -4.14 14.68
C PHE A 25 16.71 -5.00 15.12
N ILE A 26 16.73 -6.25 14.64
CA ILE A 26 17.76 -7.24 14.97
C ILE A 26 18.70 -7.36 13.77
N LYS A 27 20.00 -7.12 14.01
CA LYS A 27 21.07 -7.23 13.01
C LYS A 27 22.18 -8.16 13.52
N PRO A 28 22.09 -9.47 13.32
CA PRO A 28 23.12 -10.41 13.76
C PRO A 28 24.48 -10.14 13.10
N GLU A 29 24.51 -9.59 11.89
CA GLU A 29 25.75 -9.20 11.19
C GLU A 29 26.67 -8.32 12.04
N ARG A 30 26.12 -7.42 12.86
CA ARG A 30 26.91 -6.54 13.73
C ARG A 30 27.67 -7.31 14.83
N ILE A 31 27.10 -8.42 15.29
CA ILE A 31 27.65 -9.24 16.37
C ILE A 31 28.55 -10.33 15.79
N TRP A 32 28.16 -10.89 14.64
CA TRP A 32 28.77 -12.07 14.04
C TRP A 32 29.46 -11.80 12.70
N SER A 33 29.97 -10.60 12.49
CA SER A 33 30.62 -10.19 11.22
C SER A 33 31.78 -11.12 10.80
N GLN A 34 32.53 -11.65 11.76
CA GLN A 34 33.67 -12.56 11.53
C GLN A 34 33.41 -14.01 11.95
N ALA A 35 32.17 -14.35 12.28
CA ALA A 35 31.82 -15.69 12.71
C ALA A 35 31.95 -16.72 11.58
N LYS A 36 32.23 -17.99 11.96
CA LYS A 36 32.30 -19.13 11.04
C LYS A 36 31.12 -20.08 11.29
N GLY A 37 30.86 -20.97 10.34
CA GLY A 37 29.79 -21.99 10.46
C GLY A 37 28.39 -21.39 10.50
N ILE A 38 27.51 -21.95 11.33
CA ILE A 38 26.08 -21.57 11.42
C ILE A 38 25.90 -20.10 11.77
N ARG A 39 26.74 -19.52 12.62
CA ARG A 39 26.69 -18.09 13.00
C ARG A 39 26.90 -17.18 11.80
N LYS A 40 27.75 -17.58 10.84
CA LYS A 40 27.93 -16.85 9.58
C LYS A 40 26.67 -16.86 8.73
N VAL A 41 25.98 -18.02 8.65
CA VAL A 41 24.70 -18.11 7.92
C VAL A 41 23.65 -17.20 8.57
N LEU A 42 23.53 -17.26 9.89
CA LEU A 42 22.60 -16.41 10.65
C LEU A 42 22.91 -14.91 10.53
N SER A 43 24.17 -14.53 10.32
CA SER A 43 24.54 -13.13 10.12
C SER A 43 23.99 -12.51 8.83
N HIS A 44 23.60 -13.32 7.84
CA HIS A 44 22.95 -12.85 6.62
C HIS A 44 21.47 -12.50 6.81
N PHE A 45 20.88 -12.90 7.93
CA PHE A 45 19.51 -12.54 8.26
C PHE A 45 19.47 -11.25 9.11
N SER A 46 18.45 -10.45 8.90
CA SER A 46 18.10 -9.34 9.79
C SER A 46 16.60 -9.23 9.89
N ASP A 47 16.09 -8.84 11.05
CA ASP A 47 14.66 -8.73 11.30
C ASP A 47 14.28 -7.30 11.69
N GLN A 48 13.11 -6.88 11.22
CA GLN A 48 12.53 -5.60 11.57
C GLN A 48 11.05 -5.79 11.90
N ALA A 49 10.72 -5.67 13.18
CA ALA A 49 9.34 -5.65 13.66
C ALA A 49 8.91 -4.23 13.99
N ARG A 50 7.68 -3.89 13.62
CA ARG A 50 7.02 -2.63 13.98
C ARG A 50 5.61 -2.93 14.43
N VAL A 51 5.21 -2.31 15.54
CA VAL A 51 3.86 -2.37 16.07
C VAL A 51 3.41 -0.94 16.33
N ARG A 52 2.31 -0.55 15.70
CA ARG A 52 1.64 0.72 15.98
C ARG A 52 0.19 0.42 16.32
N MET A 53 -0.27 0.91 17.47
CA MET A 53 -1.63 0.80 17.92
C MET A 53 -2.12 2.17 18.36
N LEU A 54 -3.30 2.57 17.91
CA LEU A 54 -4.00 3.77 18.33
C LEU A 54 -5.38 3.37 18.79
N ARG A 55 -5.80 3.83 19.98
CA ARG A 55 -7.13 3.59 20.52
C ARG A 55 -7.71 4.90 21.04
N LYS A 56 -8.95 5.18 20.70
CA LYS A 56 -9.74 6.28 21.25
C LYS A 56 -10.98 5.74 21.93
N THR A 57 -11.24 6.18 23.14
CA THR A 57 -12.37 5.77 23.96
C THR A 57 -13.03 6.99 24.59
N ASN A 58 -14.29 6.89 25.00
CA ASN A 58 -14.98 7.91 25.79
C ASN A 58 -14.83 7.70 27.29
N TYR A 59 -14.20 6.62 27.73
CA TYR A 59 -13.96 6.27 29.12
C TYR A 59 -12.49 5.95 29.36
N PHE A 60 -11.94 6.38 30.50
CA PHE A 60 -10.58 6.09 30.90
C PHE A 60 -10.52 4.81 31.72
N ASP A 61 -9.95 3.77 31.16
CA ASP A 61 -9.85 2.42 31.75
C ASP A 61 -8.50 2.16 32.44
N GLY A 62 -7.82 3.21 32.86
CA GLY A 62 -6.53 3.10 33.55
C GLY A 62 -5.42 2.47 32.72
N VAL A 63 -4.46 1.83 33.39
CA VAL A 63 -3.27 1.21 32.74
C VAL A 63 -3.63 -0.03 31.91
N GLY A 64 -4.76 -0.69 32.21
CA GLY A 64 -5.26 -1.87 31.48
C GLY A 64 -5.62 -1.59 30.03
N ALA A 65 -5.90 -0.32 29.69
CA ALA A 65 -6.20 0.13 28.32
C ALA A 65 -5.04 -0.11 27.31
N PHE A 66 -3.86 -0.43 27.80
CA PHE A 66 -2.62 -0.56 27.00
C PHE A 66 -2.10 -1.99 26.86
N ASN A 67 -2.91 -3.01 27.09
CA ASN A 67 -2.42 -4.35 26.83
C ASN A 67 -2.32 -4.60 25.31
N PRO A 68 -1.12 -4.59 24.71
CA PRO A 68 -0.95 -4.82 23.28
C PRO A 68 -1.30 -6.26 22.86
N PHE A 69 -1.46 -7.16 23.84
CA PHE A 69 -1.81 -8.57 23.64
C PHE A 69 -3.29 -8.85 23.87
N ALA A 70 -4.08 -7.86 24.29
CA ALA A 70 -5.53 -8.03 24.41
C ALA A 70 -6.15 -8.18 23.02
N SER A 71 -6.60 -9.39 22.70
CA SER A 71 -7.24 -9.70 21.42
C SER A 71 -8.69 -9.20 21.32
N SER A 72 -9.32 -8.89 22.45
CA SER A 72 -10.70 -8.39 22.51
C SER A 72 -10.75 -6.98 23.08
N ILE A 73 -11.34 -6.07 22.33
CA ILE A 73 -11.65 -4.71 22.77
C ILE A 73 -13.15 -4.64 22.98
N SER A 74 -13.58 -4.28 24.20
CA SER A 74 -15.01 -4.02 24.46
C SER A 74 -15.47 -2.85 23.59
N ASP A 75 -16.56 -3.03 22.87
CA ASP A 75 -17.14 -2.01 22.00
C ASP A 75 -17.87 -0.90 22.79
N THR A 76 -18.17 -1.14 24.05
CA THR A 76 -19.06 -0.28 24.86
C THR A 76 -18.58 1.17 24.98
N ASN A 77 -17.27 1.40 24.98
CA ASN A 77 -16.67 2.73 25.13
C ASN A 77 -15.72 3.09 23.98
N LEU A 78 -15.70 2.27 22.95
CA LEU A 78 -14.78 2.44 21.82
C LEU A 78 -15.31 3.51 20.85
N ILE A 79 -14.47 4.48 20.53
CA ILE A 79 -14.71 5.45 19.46
C ILE A 79 -13.98 5.01 18.18
N SER A 80 -12.71 4.68 18.31
CA SER A 80 -11.92 4.13 17.19
C SER A 80 -10.71 3.37 17.69
N THR A 81 -10.30 2.39 16.91
CA THR A 81 -9.02 1.71 17.11
C THR A 81 -8.38 1.44 15.75
N SER A 82 -7.06 1.53 15.70
CA SER A 82 -6.29 1.06 14.57
C SER A 82 -5.03 0.35 15.06
N SER A 83 -4.67 -0.73 14.39
CA SER A 83 -3.42 -1.44 14.63
C SER A 83 -2.72 -1.72 13.31
N ASN A 84 -1.41 -1.60 13.30
CA ASN A 84 -0.56 -1.99 12.20
C ASN A 84 0.64 -2.75 12.78
N ILE A 85 0.66 -4.04 12.53
CA ILE A 85 1.74 -4.94 12.92
C ILE A 85 2.45 -5.34 11.64
N LYS A 86 3.74 -5.03 11.55
CA LYS A 86 4.57 -5.40 10.41
C LYS A 86 5.85 -6.04 10.89
N ASN A 87 6.15 -7.21 10.37
CA ASN A 87 7.44 -7.88 10.55
C ASN A 87 8.07 -8.14 9.18
N THR A 88 9.35 -7.85 9.03
CA THR A 88 10.09 -8.12 7.80
C THR A 88 11.40 -8.80 8.14
N LEU A 89 11.52 -10.03 7.70
CA LEU A 89 12.74 -10.83 7.74
C LEU A 89 13.51 -10.63 6.43
N PHE A 90 14.72 -10.14 6.52
CA PHE A 90 15.59 -9.94 5.37
C PHE A 90 16.67 -11.01 5.33
N PHE A 91 16.96 -11.49 4.14
CA PHE A 91 18.12 -12.29 3.82
C PHE A 91 19.04 -11.52 2.87
N ASN A 92 20.32 -11.42 3.20
CA ASN A 92 21.32 -10.67 2.42
C ASN A 92 20.90 -9.22 2.10
N ARG A 93 20.34 -8.51 3.07
CA ARG A 93 19.83 -7.13 2.88
C ARG A 93 20.86 -6.18 2.30
N THR A 94 22.12 -6.30 2.73
CA THR A 94 23.24 -5.44 2.36
C THR A 94 23.98 -5.92 1.11
N SER A 95 23.67 -7.11 0.61
CA SER A 95 24.31 -7.67 -0.57
C SER A 95 23.99 -6.86 -1.84
N SER A 96 25.02 -6.57 -2.61
CA SER A 96 24.91 -5.91 -3.93
C SER A 96 24.47 -6.85 -5.05
N ILE A 97 24.44 -8.17 -4.81
CA ILE A 97 24.15 -9.17 -5.85
C ILE A 97 22.75 -9.74 -5.70
N PHE A 98 22.45 -10.33 -4.53
CA PHE A 98 21.19 -11.01 -4.29
C PHE A 98 20.67 -10.67 -2.89
N GLY A 99 19.39 -10.44 -2.77
CA GLY A 99 18.68 -10.27 -1.51
C GLY A 99 17.27 -10.79 -1.62
N ALA A 100 16.73 -11.25 -0.50
CA ALA A 100 15.34 -11.66 -0.38
C ALA A 100 14.75 -11.11 0.92
N ASP A 101 13.46 -10.88 0.94
CA ASP A 101 12.74 -10.51 2.15
C ASP A 101 11.38 -11.18 2.20
N TYR A 102 10.97 -11.45 3.43
CA TYR A 102 9.64 -11.94 3.77
C TYR A 102 8.98 -10.93 4.70
N THR A 103 7.83 -10.43 4.32
CA THR A 103 7.04 -9.49 5.10
C THR A 103 5.70 -10.10 5.48
N TYR A 104 5.40 -10.08 6.79
CA TYR A 104 4.05 -10.25 7.32
C TYR A 104 3.51 -8.88 7.73
N GLN A 105 2.27 -8.58 7.33
CA GLN A 105 1.60 -7.35 7.78
C GLN A 105 0.14 -7.62 8.10
N ASP A 106 -0.33 -7.07 9.24
CA ASP A 106 -1.73 -7.07 9.68
C ASP A 106 -2.15 -5.64 10.04
N VAL A 107 -3.07 -5.09 9.26
CA VAL A 107 -3.63 -3.75 9.45
C VAL A 107 -5.09 -3.90 9.78
N LYS A 108 -5.50 -3.40 10.95
CA LYS A 108 -6.89 -3.39 11.41
C LYS A 108 -7.31 -1.98 11.75
N SER A 109 -8.55 -1.65 11.46
CA SER A 109 -9.20 -0.42 11.90
C SER A 109 -10.66 -0.69 12.25
N LYS A 110 -11.14 -0.06 13.31
CA LYS A 110 -12.55 -0.08 13.71
C LYS A 110 -12.93 1.32 14.16
N VAL A 111 -13.99 1.87 13.60
CA VAL A 111 -14.41 3.25 13.85
C VAL A 111 -15.91 3.27 14.12
N LEU A 112 -16.33 3.94 15.18
CA LEU A 112 -17.73 4.19 15.48
C LEU A 112 -18.25 5.33 14.58
N LEU A 113 -19.25 5.02 13.79
CA LEU A 113 -19.99 5.97 12.96
C LEU A 113 -21.35 6.24 13.59
N SER A 114 -22.15 7.15 13.03
CA SER A 114 -23.50 7.48 13.50
C SER A 114 -24.47 6.29 13.46
N ASN A 115 -24.17 5.28 12.69
CA ASN A 115 -24.98 4.09 12.43
C ASN A 115 -24.27 2.77 12.83
N GLY A 116 -23.31 2.80 13.75
CA GLY A 116 -22.58 1.63 14.25
C GLY A 116 -21.12 1.58 13.81
N PHE A 117 -20.46 0.45 14.04
CA PHE A 117 -19.05 0.29 13.73
C PHE A 117 -18.82 -0.07 12.25
N ASP A 118 -17.78 0.52 11.68
CA ASP A 118 -17.13 0.09 10.43
C ASP A 118 -15.77 -0.52 10.79
N SER A 119 -15.59 -1.79 10.46
CA SER A 119 -14.37 -2.56 10.77
C SER A 119 -13.72 -3.00 9.47
N ARG A 120 -12.39 -2.78 9.36
CA ARG A 120 -11.60 -3.19 8.20
C ARG A 120 -10.33 -3.89 8.63
N GLN A 121 -9.97 -4.92 7.91
CA GLN A 121 -8.73 -5.66 8.11
C GLN A 121 -8.09 -5.98 6.77
N ASN A 122 -6.77 -5.85 6.71
CA ASN A 122 -5.96 -6.33 5.60
C ASN A 122 -4.74 -7.04 6.16
N THR A 123 -4.66 -8.34 5.92
CA THR A 123 -3.57 -9.20 6.39
C THR A 123 -2.92 -9.84 5.19
N PHE A 124 -1.59 -9.80 5.11
CA PHE A 124 -0.87 -10.44 4.02
C PHE A 124 0.52 -10.92 4.39
N ASN A 125 0.99 -11.85 3.60
CA ASN A 125 2.36 -12.32 3.54
C ASN A 125 2.92 -11.99 2.16
N GLU A 126 4.12 -11.43 2.12
CA GLU A 126 4.82 -11.07 0.90
C GLU A 126 6.23 -11.64 0.92
N VAL A 127 6.65 -12.21 -0.18
CA VAL A 127 8.04 -12.61 -0.43
C VAL A 127 8.54 -11.78 -1.58
N SER A 128 9.69 -11.14 -1.42
CA SER A 128 10.36 -10.48 -2.53
C SER A 128 11.79 -10.95 -2.67
N MET A 129 12.26 -11.04 -3.91
CA MET A 129 13.60 -11.46 -4.27
C MET A 129 14.17 -10.46 -5.26
N ARG A 130 15.41 -10.08 -5.04
CA ARG A 130 16.13 -9.13 -5.88
C ARG A 130 17.47 -9.73 -6.32
N TRP A 131 17.73 -9.66 -7.60
CA TRP A 131 19.00 -10.07 -8.19
C TRP A 131 19.57 -8.96 -9.07
N ASN A 132 20.75 -8.44 -8.70
CA ASN A 132 21.46 -7.39 -9.42
C ASN A 132 22.52 -8.00 -10.33
N ILE A 133 22.44 -7.72 -11.62
CA ILE A 133 23.32 -8.23 -12.65
C ILE A 133 24.16 -7.06 -13.19
N LYS A 134 25.49 -7.22 -13.10
CA LYS A 134 26.45 -6.21 -13.61
C LYS A 134 26.18 -4.77 -13.16
N ARG A 135 25.54 -4.59 -12.00
CA ARG A 135 25.18 -3.27 -11.40
C ARG A 135 24.29 -2.38 -12.27
N LYS A 136 23.84 -2.84 -13.42
CA LYS A 136 23.00 -2.08 -14.36
C LYS A 136 21.61 -2.66 -14.49
N TYR A 137 21.46 -3.96 -14.30
CA TYR A 137 20.19 -4.66 -14.39
C TYR A 137 19.83 -5.23 -13.03
N THR A 138 18.57 -5.08 -12.66
CA THR A 138 18.01 -5.72 -11.47
C THR A 138 16.76 -6.48 -11.88
N ILE A 139 16.69 -7.75 -11.51
CA ILE A 139 15.48 -8.57 -11.61
C ILE A 139 14.89 -8.61 -10.22
N GLU A 140 13.63 -8.25 -10.10
CA GLU A 140 12.85 -8.35 -8.87
C GLU A 140 11.64 -9.23 -9.13
N ILE A 141 11.31 -10.11 -8.17
CA ILE A 141 10.10 -10.91 -8.20
C ILE A 141 9.45 -10.76 -6.82
N ALA A 142 8.26 -10.20 -6.80
CA ALA A 142 7.45 -10.11 -5.58
C ALA A 142 6.21 -11.00 -5.72
N GLY A 143 5.88 -11.71 -4.66
CA GLY A 143 4.65 -12.50 -4.54
C GLY A 143 3.97 -12.21 -3.21
N GLN A 144 2.67 -11.97 -3.25
CA GLN A 144 1.88 -11.66 -2.05
C GLN A 144 0.63 -12.53 -2.01
N ARG A 145 0.26 -12.95 -0.80
CA ARG A 145 -1.03 -13.57 -0.54
C ARG A 145 -1.60 -13.08 0.79
N GLY A 146 -2.89 -12.79 0.78
CA GLY A 146 -3.54 -12.23 1.95
C GLY A 146 -5.06 -12.21 1.82
N PHE A 147 -5.69 -11.53 2.77
CA PHE A 147 -7.13 -11.29 2.72
C PHE A 147 -7.44 -9.84 3.16
N LYS A 148 -8.54 -9.33 2.64
CA LYS A 148 -9.18 -8.09 3.07
C LYS A 148 -10.57 -8.40 3.59
N LYS A 149 -10.88 -7.88 4.77
CA LYS A 149 -12.20 -8.00 5.40
C LYS A 149 -12.76 -6.61 5.66
N SER A 150 -14.02 -6.41 5.32
CA SER A 150 -14.84 -5.26 5.73
C SER A 150 -16.11 -5.76 6.37
N GLN A 151 -16.50 -5.12 7.46
CA GLN A 151 -17.72 -5.46 8.19
C GLN A 151 -18.32 -4.19 8.79
N ALA A 152 -19.61 -3.95 8.52
CA ALA A 152 -20.35 -2.80 9.02
C ALA A 152 -21.62 -3.25 9.75
N ASP A 153 -21.86 -2.76 10.96
CA ASP A 153 -22.97 -3.23 11.81
C ASP A 153 -24.36 -3.04 11.18
N TYR A 154 -24.55 -1.96 10.40
CA TYR A 154 -25.88 -1.60 9.87
C TYR A 154 -25.96 -1.56 8.34
N THR A 155 -24.94 -1.99 7.64
CA THR A 155 -24.89 -1.93 6.17
C THR A 155 -24.26 -3.19 5.62
N SER A 156 -24.96 -4.31 5.70
CA SER A 156 -24.46 -5.63 5.24
C SER A 156 -24.03 -5.65 3.76
N GLY A 157 -24.57 -4.78 2.93
CA GLY A 157 -24.15 -4.62 1.53
C GLY A 157 -22.71 -4.08 1.34
N ARG A 158 -22.00 -3.75 2.42
CA ARG A 158 -20.56 -3.37 2.42
C ARG A 158 -19.64 -4.45 2.95
N ASP A 159 -20.21 -5.55 3.43
CA ASP A 159 -19.45 -6.63 4.01
C ASP A 159 -18.79 -7.44 2.90
N TYR A 160 -17.52 -7.76 3.10
CA TYR A 160 -16.77 -8.65 2.22
C TYR A 160 -15.64 -9.35 2.96
N PHE A 161 -15.24 -10.49 2.43
CA PHE A 161 -14.04 -11.21 2.81
C PHE A 161 -13.33 -11.66 1.55
N ILE A 162 -12.40 -10.84 1.08
CA ILE A 162 -11.70 -11.03 -0.18
C ILE A 162 -10.34 -11.67 0.09
N ASN A 163 -10.17 -12.91 -0.34
CA ASN A 163 -8.85 -13.51 -0.49
C ASN A 163 -8.20 -12.99 -1.76
N TYR A 164 -6.93 -12.65 -1.69
CA TYR A 164 -6.21 -12.16 -2.84
C TYR A 164 -4.76 -12.64 -2.89
N GLY A 165 -4.24 -12.69 -4.09
CA GLY A 165 -2.83 -12.97 -4.34
C GLY A 165 -2.33 -12.23 -5.57
N PHE A 166 -1.02 -12.03 -5.64
CA PHE A 166 -0.37 -11.61 -6.87
C PHE A 166 1.06 -12.11 -6.97
N ILE A 167 1.54 -12.18 -8.20
CA ILE A 167 2.96 -12.29 -8.52
C ILE A 167 3.33 -11.14 -9.45
N LYS A 168 4.46 -10.49 -9.16
CA LYS A 168 4.94 -9.31 -9.87
C LYS A 168 6.43 -9.44 -10.20
N PRO A 169 6.78 -9.96 -11.38
CA PRO A 169 8.14 -9.85 -11.92
C PRO A 169 8.42 -8.43 -12.42
N SER A 170 9.64 -7.94 -12.20
CA SER A 170 10.10 -6.63 -12.65
C SER A 170 11.53 -6.69 -13.16
N LEU A 171 11.81 -6.01 -14.24
CA LEU A 171 13.13 -5.82 -14.79
C LEU A 171 13.48 -4.33 -14.75
N ILE A 172 14.56 -4.01 -14.07
CA ILE A 172 15.05 -2.65 -13.89
C ILE A 172 16.36 -2.50 -14.65
N PHE A 173 16.44 -1.50 -15.51
CA PHE A 173 17.66 -1.09 -16.16
C PHE A 173 18.05 0.30 -15.67
N GLN A 174 19.21 0.38 -15.01
CA GLN A 174 19.75 1.62 -14.46
C GLN A 174 21.25 1.71 -14.75
N PRO A 175 21.65 2.21 -15.94
CA PRO A 175 23.06 2.29 -16.33
C PRO A 175 23.86 3.31 -15.53
N ASN A 176 23.18 4.32 -15.00
CA ASN A 176 23.77 5.39 -14.18
C ASN A 176 22.72 5.96 -13.19
N THR A 177 23.09 6.95 -12.39
CA THR A 177 22.23 7.59 -11.41
C THR A 177 21.15 8.49 -12.02
N SER A 178 21.32 8.87 -13.29
CA SER A 178 20.41 9.79 -13.96
C SER A 178 19.28 9.09 -14.72
N PHE A 179 19.46 7.86 -15.15
CA PHE A 179 18.50 7.16 -16.00
C PHE A 179 18.10 5.80 -15.42
N ARG A 180 16.80 5.56 -15.33
CA ARG A 180 16.23 4.28 -14.91
C ARG A 180 14.98 3.97 -15.72
N VAL A 181 14.91 2.74 -16.21
CA VAL A 181 13.71 2.15 -16.82
C VAL A 181 13.32 0.92 -16.02
N THR A 182 12.04 0.76 -15.76
CA THR A 182 11.48 -0.45 -15.14
C THR A 182 10.38 -0.99 -16.05
N LEU A 183 10.44 -2.27 -16.34
CA LEU A 183 9.36 -3.03 -16.96
C LEU A 183 8.84 -4.00 -15.93
N ASP A 184 7.54 -4.04 -15.73
CA ASP A 184 6.92 -4.94 -14.78
C ASP A 184 5.67 -5.62 -15.36
N GLY A 185 5.47 -6.86 -14.95
CA GLY A 185 4.24 -7.60 -15.16
C GLY A 185 3.58 -7.86 -13.81
N ARG A 186 2.26 -7.93 -13.76
CA ARG A 186 1.52 -8.37 -12.57
C ARG A 186 0.40 -9.31 -12.97
N TYR A 187 0.33 -10.41 -12.27
CA TYR A 187 -0.79 -11.33 -12.33
C TYR A 187 -1.42 -11.40 -10.94
N SER A 188 -2.69 -11.05 -10.82
CA SER A 188 -3.39 -10.98 -9.52
C SER A 188 -4.76 -11.63 -9.62
N ASP A 189 -5.07 -12.45 -8.63
CA ASP A 189 -6.37 -13.05 -8.39
C ASP A 189 -6.99 -12.50 -7.10
N LYS A 190 -8.30 -12.31 -7.11
CA LYS A 190 -9.09 -11.90 -5.95
C LYS A 190 -10.41 -12.67 -5.96
N GLU A 191 -10.82 -13.20 -4.81
CA GLU A 191 -12.04 -13.97 -4.64
C GLU A 191 -12.73 -13.58 -3.34
N ASN A 192 -13.98 -13.14 -3.43
CA ASN A 192 -14.82 -12.89 -2.26
C ASN A 192 -15.43 -14.20 -1.75
N ASP A 193 -15.69 -14.26 -0.45
CA ASP A 193 -16.36 -15.41 0.17
C ASP A 193 -17.73 -15.68 -0.50
N GLU A 194 -18.05 -16.95 -0.74
CA GLU A 194 -19.30 -17.33 -1.39
C GLU A 194 -20.54 -16.91 -0.60
N ALA A 195 -20.45 -16.93 0.75
CA ALA A 195 -21.53 -16.44 1.62
C ALA A 195 -21.77 -14.94 1.52
N LEU A 196 -20.79 -14.17 0.99
CA LEU A 196 -20.83 -12.72 0.85
C LEU A 196 -20.93 -12.28 -0.62
N GLY A 197 -21.21 -13.20 -1.55
CA GLY A 197 -21.47 -12.88 -2.96
C GLY A 197 -20.60 -13.64 -3.95
N GLY A 198 -19.44 -14.16 -3.57
CA GLY A 198 -18.59 -15.03 -4.39
C GLY A 198 -17.99 -14.37 -5.63
N GLU A 199 -17.86 -13.03 -5.66
CA GLU A 199 -17.27 -12.30 -6.78
C GLU A 199 -15.81 -12.67 -6.99
N LYS A 200 -15.39 -12.70 -8.26
CA LYS A 200 -14.03 -13.05 -8.65
C LYS A 200 -13.44 -12.01 -9.59
N SER A 201 -12.17 -11.72 -9.40
CA SER A 201 -11.42 -10.81 -10.27
C SER A 201 -10.06 -11.41 -10.61
N LEU A 202 -9.75 -11.45 -11.92
CA LEU A 202 -8.44 -11.81 -12.44
C LEU A 202 -7.87 -10.62 -13.19
N THR A 203 -6.75 -10.10 -12.72
CA THR A 203 -6.06 -8.95 -13.31
C THR A 203 -4.71 -9.37 -13.88
N LYS A 204 -4.46 -8.98 -15.14
CA LYS A 204 -3.18 -9.10 -15.82
C LYS A 204 -2.72 -7.71 -16.20
N GLU A 205 -1.54 -7.32 -15.76
CA GLU A 205 -0.98 -6.00 -16.00
C GLU A 205 0.41 -6.12 -16.62
N LEU A 206 0.70 -5.27 -17.58
CA LEU A 206 2.03 -5.01 -18.11
C LEU A 206 2.30 -3.52 -17.99
N GLY A 207 3.33 -3.18 -17.23
CA GLY A 207 3.71 -1.81 -16.91
C GLY A 207 5.11 -1.45 -17.39
N GLY A 208 5.31 -0.16 -17.61
CA GLY A 208 6.62 0.39 -17.87
C GLY A 208 6.74 1.77 -17.24
N THR A 209 7.85 2.03 -16.57
CA THR A 209 8.19 3.35 -16.04
C THR A 209 9.55 3.78 -16.50
N PHE A 210 9.73 5.08 -16.73
CA PHE A 210 11.05 5.66 -16.96
C PHE A 210 11.26 6.87 -16.05
N LYS A 211 12.51 7.08 -15.64
CA LYS A 211 12.93 8.25 -14.87
C LYS A 211 14.24 8.74 -15.43
N TYR A 212 14.30 10.04 -15.73
CA TYR A 212 15.52 10.72 -16.12
C TYR A 212 15.70 11.96 -15.24
N ASN A 213 16.80 11.99 -14.51
CA ASN A 213 17.14 13.10 -13.62
C ASN A 213 18.46 13.73 -14.08
N ARG A 214 18.45 15.02 -14.29
CA ARG A 214 19.66 15.80 -14.55
C ARG A 214 19.87 16.75 -13.39
N ALA A 215 20.93 16.52 -12.63
CA ALA A 215 21.26 17.35 -11.47
C ALA A 215 21.20 18.83 -11.80
N GLN A 216 20.57 19.63 -10.95
CA GLN A 216 20.37 21.07 -11.05
C GLN A 216 19.59 21.57 -12.29
N LYS A 217 19.17 20.72 -13.20
CA LYS A 217 18.42 21.12 -14.40
C LYS A 217 16.97 20.67 -14.40
N GLY A 218 16.71 19.45 -13.92
CA GLY A 218 15.34 18.98 -13.89
C GLY A 218 15.20 17.46 -13.96
N SER A 219 13.97 17.01 -14.03
CA SER A 219 13.61 15.60 -14.12
C SER A 219 12.48 15.38 -15.11
N LEU A 220 12.50 14.23 -15.75
CA LEU A 220 11.44 13.70 -16.59
C LEU A 220 11.11 12.30 -16.10
N ASN A 221 9.84 12.04 -15.85
CA ASN A 221 9.36 10.71 -15.49
C ASN A 221 8.08 10.40 -16.24
N GLY A 222 7.84 9.13 -16.47
CA GLY A 222 6.61 8.66 -17.07
C GLY A 222 6.34 7.22 -16.69
N ALA A 223 5.07 6.86 -16.79
CA ALA A 223 4.59 5.50 -16.65
C ALA A 223 3.51 5.22 -17.68
N PHE A 224 3.45 3.97 -18.11
CA PHE A 224 2.40 3.44 -18.96
C PHE A 224 2.04 2.05 -18.46
N ASN A 225 0.74 1.77 -18.28
CA ASN A 225 0.25 0.45 -17.89
C ASN A 225 -0.89 0.02 -18.80
N MET A 226 -0.84 -1.23 -19.21
CA MET A 226 -1.90 -1.96 -19.88
C MET A 226 -2.43 -3.00 -18.91
N ILE A 227 -3.72 -2.90 -18.55
CA ILE A 227 -4.34 -3.69 -17.50
C ILE A 227 -5.59 -4.36 -18.06
N ARG A 228 -5.64 -5.68 -18.02
CA ARG A 228 -6.82 -6.46 -18.39
C ARG A 228 -7.43 -7.07 -17.15
N ILE A 229 -8.71 -6.78 -16.92
CA ILE A 229 -9.46 -7.25 -15.75
C ILE A 229 -10.63 -8.12 -16.23
N ASN A 230 -10.64 -9.37 -15.81
CA ASN A 230 -11.79 -10.25 -15.90
C ASN A 230 -12.48 -10.25 -14.55
N TYR A 231 -13.71 -9.75 -14.49
CA TYR A 231 -14.47 -9.59 -13.25
C TYR A 231 -15.85 -10.25 -13.38
N SER A 232 -16.23 -11.00 -12.36
CA SER A 232 -17.52 -11.63 -12.19
C SER A 232 -18.20 -11.05 -10.96
N GLY A 233 -19.21 -10.21 -11.14
CA GLY A 233 -19.97 -9.58 -10.06
C GLY A 233 -20.54 -8.20 -10.44
N VAL A 234 -21.15 -7.53 -9.46
CA VAL A 234 -21.74 -6.19 -9.65
C VAL A 234 -20.67 -5.12 -9.49
N GLN A 235 -20.37 -4.39 -10.58
CA GLN A 235 -19.28 -3.39 -10.60
C GLN A 235 -19.50 -2.22 -9.62
N SER A 236 -20.75 -1.84 -9.35
CA SER A 236 -21.11 -0.74 -8.45
C SER A 236 -21.26 -1.14 -6.99
N SER A 237 -20.98 -2.40 -6.63
CA SER A 237 -20.97 -2.87 -5.26
C SER A 237 -19.68 -2.44 -4.52
N ALA A 238 -19.69 -2.47 -3.19
CA ALA A 238 -18.50 -2.22 -2.38
C ALA A 238 -17.36 -3.21 -2.72
N VAL A 239 -17.70 -4.47 -2.96
CA VAL A 239 -16.78 -5.52 -3.41
C VAL A 239 -16.22 -5.18 -4.80
N GLY A 240 -17.07 -4.75 -5.73
CA GLY A 240 -16.67 -4.33 -7.06
C GLY A 240 -15.65 -3.19 -7.02
N PHE A 241 -15.89 -2.16 -6.22
CA PHE A 241 -14.93 -1.06 -6.04
C PHE A 241 -13.58 -1.53 -5.50
N GLU A 242 -13.58 -2.41 -4.50
CA GLU A 242 -12.37 -2.93 -3.88
C GLU A 242 -11.58 -3.85 -4.83
N MET A 243 -12.28 -4.69 -5.61
CA MET A 243 -11.63 -5.62 -6.53
C MET A 243 -11.11 -4.97 -7.80
N LEU A 244 -11.84 -3.98 -8.34
CA LEU A 244 -11.53 -3.30 -9.60
C LEU A 244 -10.54 -2.14 -9.46
N GLU A 245 -10.24 -1.70 -8.23
CA GLU A 245 -9.25 -0.62 -7.96
C GLU A 245 -9.53 0.66 -8.80
N ALA A 246 -10.81 1.06 -8.88
CA ALA A 246 -11.31 2.19 -9.68
C ALA A 246 -11.15 2.06 -11.20
N LEU A 247 -10.81 0.88 -11.71
CA LEU A 247 -10.81 0.54 -13.12
C LEU A 247 -12.13 -0.13 -13.51
N LYS A 248 -12.29 -0.44 -14.80
CA LYS A 248 -13.43 -1.20 -15.32
C LYS A 248 -13.01 -2.59 -15.78
N PRO A 249 -13.91 -3.58 -15.78
CA PRO A 249 -13.66 -4.84 -16.46
C PRO A 249 -13.31 -4.61 -17.93
N GLY A 250 -12.49 -5.50 -18.49
CA GLY A 250 -11.96 -5.38 -19.85
C GLY A 250 -10.56 -4.78 -19.89
N LEU A 251 -10.20 -4.19 -21.01
CA LEU A 251 -8.88 -3.63 -21.27
C LEU A 251 -8.81 -2.16 -20.84
N ASN A 252 -7.85 -1.85 -19.99
CA ASN A 252 -7.60 -0.50 -19.47
C ASN A 252 -6.17 -0.08 -19.79
N PHE A 253 -6.00 1.20 -20.10
CA PHE A 253 -4.73 1.85 -20.25
C PHE A 253 -4.64 3.04 -19.31
N THR A 254 -3.52 3.18 -18.63
CA THR A 254 -3.20 4.35 -17.83
C THR A 254 -1.81 4.86 -18.18
N TRP A 255 -1.63 6.16 -18.22
CA TRP A 255 -0.32 6.76 -18.46
C TRP A 255 -0.19 8.07 -17.70
N ASN A 256 1.04 8.38 -17.34
CA ASN A 256 1.38 9.67 -16.79
C ASN A 256 2.74 10.14 -17.32
N ILE A 257 2.91 11.44 -17.41
CA ILE A 257 4.17 12.11 -17.71
C ILE A 257 4.31 13.28 -16.77
N GLY A 258 5.44 13.35 -16.09
CA GLY A 258 5.84 14.47 -15.25
C GLY A 258 7.16 15.05 -15.72
N TYR A 259 7.20 16.35 -15.93
CA TYR A 259 8.39 17.10 -16.29
C TYR A 259 8.60 18.24 -15.32
N GLN A 260 9.81 18.38 -14.82
CA GLN A 260 10.21 19.46 -13.95
C GLN A 260 11.51 20.04 -14.47
N HIS A 261 11.58 21.34 -14.58
CA HIS A 261 12.75 22.05 -15.10
C HIS A 261 13.06 23.29 -14.28
N SER A 262 14.31 23.43 -13.86
CA SER A 262 14.81 24.65 -13.23
C SER A 262 15.30 25.59 -14.33
N ILE A 263 14.51 26.64 -14.62
CA ILE A 263 14.84 27.64 -15.65
C ILE A 263 15.99 28.51 -15.15
N SER A 264 15.95 28.85 -13.86
CA SER A 264 17.02 29.56 -13.16
C SER A 264 17.17 29.04 -11.72
N LYS A 265 18.05 29.62 -10.93
CA LYS A 265 18.17 29.32 -9.50
C LYS A 265 16.90 29.65 -8.71
N THR A 266 16.12 30.58 -9.21
CA THR A 266 14.92 31.11 -8.56
C THR A 266 13.61 30.75 -9.29
N LEU A 267 13.66 30.13 -10.45
CA LEU A 267 12.48 29.82 -11.27
C LEU A 267 12.43 28.37 -11.69
N GLN A 268 11.33 27.69 -11.35
CA GLN A 268 11.09 26.28 -11.67
C GLN A 268 9.76 26.13 -12.40
N LEU A 269 9.77 25.34 -13.47
CA LEU A 269 8.60 24.90 -14.22
C LEU A 269 8.30 23.44 -13.88
N SER A 270 7.04 23.13 -13.62
CA SER A 270 6.54 21.76 -13.46
C SER A 270 5.36 21.53 -14.41
N PHE A 271 5.37 20.40 -15.09
CA PHE A 271 4.28 19.96 -15.96
C PHE A 271 3.88 18.54 -15.57
N GLN A 272 2.57 18.30 -15.45
CA GLN A 272 2.01 16.97 -15.21
C GLN A 272 0.91 16.68 -16.22
N TYR A 273 0.91 15.47 -16.75
CA TYR A 273 -0.13 15.00 -17.65
C TYR A 273 -0.46 13.55 -17.31
N ASN A 274 -1.75 13.26 -17.18
CA ASN A 274 -2.28 11.94 -16.87
C ASN A 274 -3.37 11.60 -17.88
N GLY A 275 -3.41 10.34 -18.28
CA GLY A 275 -4.47 9.86 -19.11
C GLY A 275 -4.90 8.45 -18.72
N ARG A 276 -6.15 8.15 -19.00
CA ARG A 276 -6.70 6.81 -18.84
C ARG A 276 -7.72 6.50 -19.92
N LYS A 277 -7.75 5.24 -20.31
CA LYS A 277 -8.74 4.71 -21.26
C LYS A 277 -9.21 3.34 -20.76
N SER A 278 -10.51 3.13 -20.67
CA SER A 278 -11.11 1.80 -20.51
C SER A 278 -11.81 1.42 -21.81
N GLU A 279 -11.89 0.13 -22.12
CA GLU A 279 -12.27 -0.46 -23.41
C GLU A 279 -13.42 0.26 -24.12
N ASN A 280 -14.53 0.48 -23.43
CA ASN A 280 -15.77 1.05 -24.00
C ASN A 280 -16.02 2.51 -23.59
N ASN A 281 -15.00 3.21 -23.09
CA ASN A 281 -15.16 4.58 -22.61
C ASN A 281 -14.30 5.55 -23.42
N LYS A 282 -14.70 6.82 -23.39
CA LYS A 282 -13.88 7.91 -23.90
C LYS A 282 -12.58 8.01 -23.10
N VAL A 283 -11.52 8.43 -23.75
CA VAL A 283 -10.26 8.75 -23.09
C VAL A 283 -10.45 9.93 -22.16
N ILE A 284 -9.92 9.84 -20.97
CA ILE A 284 -9.92 10.93 -19.99
C ILE A 284 -8.50 11.46 -19.89
N HIS A 285 -8.34 12.75 -20.07
CA HIS A 285 -7.09 13.47 -19.96
C HIS A 285 -7.17 14.48 -18.83
N SER A 286 -6.11 14.58 -18.05
CA SER A 286 -5.93 15.65 -17.08
C SER A 286 -4.49 16.15 -17.14
N GLY A 287 -4.27 17.44 -17.04
CA GLY A 287 -2.94 18.02 -17.06
C GLY A 287 -2.91 19.34 -16.30
N GLY A 288 -1.74 19.70 -15.82
CA GLY A 288 -1.48 20.94 -15.13
C GLY A 288 -0.06 21.42 -15.34
N MET A 289 0.12 22.73 -15.33
CA MET A 289 1.42 23.38 -15.36
C MET A 289 1.53 24.35 -14.20
N GLU A 290 2.66 24.33 -13.54
CA GLU A 290 2.96 25.19 -12.40
C GLU A 290 4.31 25.85 -12.62
N VAL A 291 4.38 27.16 -12.34
CA VAL A 291 5.63 27.93 -12.29
C VAL A 291 5.83 28.38 -10.87
N ARG A 292 6.95 28.03 -10.26
CA ARG A 292 7.34 28.45 -8.91
C ARG A 292 8.51 29.40 -8.97
N ALA A 293 8.34 30.56 -8.31
CA ALA A 293 9.42 31.51 -8.09
C ALA A 293 9.85 31.46 -6.61
N PHE A 294 11.15 31.39 -6.39
CA PHE A 294 11.77 31.44 -5.05
C PHE A 294 12.46 32.80 -4.89
N PHE A 295 12.10 33.58 -3.89
CA PHE A 295 12.63 34.89 -3.61
C PHE A 295 13.53 34.86 -2.39
#